data_4df02afda89a1f8d720ec89e66e048b0
#
_entry.id   4df02afda89a1f8d720ec89e66e048b0
#
_cell.length_a   1.000
_cell.length_b   1.000
_cell.length_c   1.000
_cell.angle_alpha   90.00
_cell.angle_beta   90.00
_cell.angle_gamma   90.00
#
_symmetry.space_group_name_H-M   'P 1'
#
loop_
_entity.id
_entity.type
_entity.pdbx_description
1 polymer ?
#
loop_
_entity_poly.entity_id
_entity_poly.type
_entity_poly.pdbx_seq_one_letter_code
_entity_poly.pdbx_strand_id
1 'polypeptide(L)'
;MAPRSNQPHPLQQTLQARLQNAGDVALLAVGSELRGDDAVALRIAALLQAGENTPSNLHVFVGSNAPENCTGPIRQLKPSHLLVIDAAELGKEPGAVEILDHAHLAGVSFCTHALPLSVIIDYITAACPGCEVVVIGVQPGTLEFGRALTAGVEAAAQDIASLLCSTVVAAG
;
A
#
# COMPACT_ATOMS: atom_id res chain seq x y z
N MET A 1 -23.32 20.05 12.83
CA MET A 1 -22.48 19.51 11.75
C MET A 1 -21.23 20.38 11.69
N ALA A 2 -20.13 19.92 12.31
CA ALA A 2 -18.88 20.68 12.32
C ALA A 2 -18.27 20.67 10.92
N PRO A 3 -17.72 21.79 10.41
CA PRO A 3 -17.04 21.80 9.11
C PRO A 3 -15.80 20.90 9.21
N ARG A 4 -15.67 19.95 8.27
CA ARG A 4 -14.44 19.18 8.10
C ARG A 4 -13.33 20.20 7.85
N SER A 5 -12.32 20.21 8.71
CA SER A 5 -11.17 21.09 8.58
C SER A 5 -10.53 20.84 7.22
N ASN A 6 -10.41 21.89 6.41
CA ASN A 6 -9.86 21.87 5.05
C ASN A 6 -8.31 21.76 5.04
N GLN A 7 -7.72 21.14 6.07
CA GLN A 7 -6.28 20.84 6.09
C GLN A 7 -6.09 19.46 5.48
N PRO A 8 -5.22 19.32 4.49
CA PRO A 8 -4.92 18.02 3.89
C PRO A 8 -4.40 17.08 4.97
N HIS A 9 -4.91 15.84 4.97
CA HIS A 9 -4.52 14.81 5.92
C HIS A 9 -2.98 14.62 5.87
N PRO A 10 -2.27 14.45 7.00
CA PRO A 10 -0.82 14.28 7.01
C PRO A 10 -0.30 13.21 6.04
N LEU A 11 -1.05 12.11 5.89
CA LEU A 11 -0.77 11.07 4.90
C LEU A 11 -0.77 11.62 3.47
N GLN A 12 -1.75 12.47 3.12
CA GLN A 12 -1.86 13.09 1.81
C GLN A 12 -0.64 13.96 1.47
N GLN A 13 -0.23 14.81 2.40
CA GLN A 13 0.95 15.67 2.22
C GLN A 13 2.21 14.85 2.01
N THR A 14 2.39 13.81 2.82
CA THR A 14 3.57 12.93 2.72
C THR A 14 3.58 12.16 1.41
N LEU A 15 2.45 11.57 0.99
CA LEU A 15 2.36 10.86 -0.29
C LEU A 15 2.56 11.79 -1.48
N GLN A 16 1.99 13.00 -1.45
CA GLN A 16 2.20 14.00 -2.49
C GLN A 16 3.69 14.39 -2.63
N ALA A 17 4.37 14.61 -1.50
CA ALA A 17 5.79 14.92 -1.50
C ALA A 17 6.65 13.76 -2.01
N ARG A 18 6.32 12.51 -1.63
CA ARG A 18 7.06 11.31 -2.00
C ARG A 18 6.83 10.88 -3.45
N LEU A 19 5.64 11.13 -4.01
CA LEU A 19 5.25 10.74 -5.37
C LEU A 19 5.32 11.91 -6.37
N GLN A 20 5.88 13.04 -5.96
CA GLN A 20 6.05 14.18 -6.84
C GLN A 20 6.98 13.81 -8.02
N ASN A 21 6.51 14.00 -9.24
CA ASN A 21 7.21 13.63 -10.48
C ASN A 21 7.48 12.13 -10.63
N ALA A 22 6.67 11.28 -10.02
CA ALA A 22 6.79 9.84 -10.20
C ALA A 22 6.56 9.46 -11.68
N GLY A 23 7.46 8.63 -12.23
CA GLY A 23 7.22 7.92 -13.49
C GLY A 23 6.29 6.74 -13.25
N ASP A 24 6.64 5.55 -13.75
CA ASP A 24 5.89 4.34 -13.43
C ASP A 24 5.97 4.02 -11.94
N VAL A 25 4.82 3.78 -11.34
CA VAL A 25 4.63 3.43 -9.94
C VAL A 25 4.13 2.00 -9.86
N ALA A 26 4.88 1.12 -9.21
CA ALA A 26 4.42 -0.22 -8.89
C ALA A 26 3.76 -0.21 -7.52
N LEU A 27 2.51 -0.66 -7.41
CA LEU A 27 1.83 -0.90 -6.15
C LEU A 27 1.79 -2.41 -5.89
N LEU A 28 2.44 -2.86 -4.84
CA LEU A 28 2.42 -4.24 -4.36
C LEU A 28 1.44 -4.35 -3.19
N ALA A 29 0.31 -5.03 -3.42
CA ALA A 29 -0.70 -5.30 -2.42
C ALA A 29 -0.44 -6.65 -1.75
N VAL A 30 -0.25 -6.64 -0.44
CA VAL A 30 0.14 -7.80 0.35
C VAL A 30 -0.91 -8.09 1.42
N GLY A 31 -1.17 -9.36 1.71
CA GLY A 31 -2.14 -9.78 2.70
C GLY A 31 -2.91 -11.04 2.31
N SER A 32 -3.92 -11.42 3.10
CA SER A 32 -4.73 -12.61 2.88
C SER A 32 -6.23 -12.28 2.82
N GLU A 33 -6.88 -12.68 1.74
CA GLU A 33 -8.34 -12.53 1.58
C GLU A 33 -9.15 -13.26 2.65
N LEU A 34 -8.57 -14.26 3.28
CA LEU A 34 -9.26 -15.15 4.22
C LEU A 34 -9.15 -14.70 5.68
N ARG A 35 -8.42 -13.64 5.98
CA ARG A 35 -8.06 -13.25 7.35
C ARG A 35 -8.51 -11.83 7.73
N GLY A 36 -9.81 -11.55 7.58
CA GLY A 36 -10.36 -10.26 8.01
C GLY A 36 -9.61 -9.06 7.44
N ASP A 37 -9.13 -8.18 8.29
CA ASP A 37 -8.47 -6.93 7.89
C ASP A 37 -7.09 -7.11 7.23
N ASP A 38 -6.54 -8.33 7.23
CA ASP A 38 -5.34 -8.66 6.44
C ASP A 38 -5.58 -8.50 4.92
N ALA A 39 -6.83 -8.47 4.49
CA ALA A 39 -7.23 -8.24 3.12
C ALA A 39 -7.24 -6.76 2.70
N VAL A 40 -6.85 -5.82 3.55
CA VAL A 40 -6.97 -4.37 3.28
C VAL A 40 -6.27 -3.95 2.00
N ALA A 41 -5.02 -4.39 1.78
CA ALA A 41 -4.28 -4.03 0.58
C ALA A 41 -4.91 -4.63 -0.69
N LEU A 42 -5.46 -5.84 -0.60
CA LEU A 42 -6.18 -6.50 -1.69
C LEU A 42 -7.46 -5.74 -2.04
N ARG A 43 -8.15 -5.21 -1.02
CA ARG A 43 -9.32 -4.33 -1.20
C ARG A 43 -8.95 -3.04 -1.93
N ILE A 44 -7.84 -2.39 -1.54
CA ILE A 44 -7.31 -1.20 -2.22
C ILE A 44 -6.99 -1.53 -3.68
N ALA A 45 -6.30 -2.63 -3.93
CA ALA A 45 -5.98 -3.09 -5.29
C ALA A 45 -7.25 -3.28 -6.14
N ALA A 46 -8.29 -3.93 -5.59
CA ALA A 46 -9.56 -4.12 -6.26
C ALA A 46 -10.27 -2.80 -6.59
N LEU A 47 -10.26 -1.83 -5.67
CA LEU A 47 -10.83 -0.50 -5.89
C LEU A 47 -10.10 0.25 -7.02
N LEU A 48 -8.78 0.19 -7.04
CA LEU A 48 -7.97 0.81 -8.09
C LEU A 48 -8.19 0.14 -9.45
N GLN A 49 -8.26 -1.20 -9.50
CA GLN A 49 -8.48 -1.94 -10.75
C GLN A 49 -9.88 -1.73 -11.33
N ALA A 50 -10.89 -1.52 -10.48
CA ALA A 50 -12.27 -1.24 -10.89
C ALA A 50 -12.51 0.26 -11.21
N GLY A 51 -11.62 1.16 -10.78
CA GLY A 51 -11.78 2.60 -10.90
C GLY A 51 -11.45 3.10 -12.32
N GLU A 52 -12.34 3.93 -12.90
CA GLU A 52 -12.12 4.55 -14.21
C GLU A 52 -11.05 5.65 -14.17
N ASN A 53 -10.74 6.18 -12.98
CA ASN A 53 -9.81 7.29 -12.79
C ASN A 53 -8.43 6.84 -12.28
N THR A 54 -8.13 5.54 -12.36
CA THR A 54 -6.81 5.05 -11.94
C THR A 54 -5.74 5.54 -12.93
N PRO A 55 -4.67 6.20 -12.45
CA PRO A 55 -3.63 6.72 -13.30
C PRO A 55 -2.97 5.62 -14.14
N SER A 56 -2.70 5.91 -15.41
CA SER A 56 -2.12 4.92 -16.35
C SER A 56 -0.70 4.49 -15.98
N ASN A 57 0.02 5.30 -15.20
CA ASN A 57 1.35 5.00 -14.68
C ASN A 57 1.33 4.33 -13.28
N LEU A 58 0.16 4.00 -12.74
CA LEU A 58 0.01 3.22 -11.51
C LEU A 58 -0.29 1.75 -11.87
N HIS A 59 0.70 0.89 -11.69
CA HIS A 59 0.63 -0.53 -12.00
C HIS A 59 0.39 -1.34 -10.72
N VAL A 60 -0.76 -2.02 -10.65
CA VAL A 60 -1.19 -2.76 -9.45
C VAL A 60 -0.79 -4.23 -9.56
N PHE A 61 -0.01 -4.70 -8.60
CA PHE A 61 0.43 -6.08 -8.43
C PHE A 61 -0.21 -6.67 -7.16
N VAL A 62 -0.98 -7.73 -7.32
CA VAL A 62 -1.64 -8.41 -6.22
C VAL A 62 -0.75 -9.56 -5.75
N GLY A 63 0.03 -9.31 -4.69
CA GLY A 63 0.96 -10.29 -4.11
C GLY A 63 0.27 -11.27 -3.19
N SER A 64 -0.86 -10.87 -2.59
CA SER A 64 -1.57 -11.67 -1.59
C SER A 64 -0.61 -12.17 -0.49
N ASN A 65 -0.64 -13.45 -0.17
CA ASN A 65 0.23 -14.09 0.82
C ASN A 65 1.57 -14.62 0.25
N ALA A 66 1.82 -14.36 -1.04
CA ALA A 66 3.05 -14.76 -1.75
C ALA A 66 3.60 -13.59 -2.62
N PRO A 67 3.91 -12.42 -2.01
CA PRO A 67 4.34 -11.23 -2.74
C PRO A 67 5.63 -11.42 -3.54
N GLU A 68 6.46 -12.43 -3.20
CA GLU A 68 7.64 -12.81 -3.96
C GLU A 68 7.32 -13.18 -5.41
N ASN A 69 6.12 -13.66 -5.72
CA ASN A 69 5.69 -13.97 -7.08
C ASN A 69 5.57 -12.74 -7.98
N CYS A 70 5.41 -11.55 -7.40
CA CYS A 70 5.32 -10.29 -8.12
C CYS A 70 6.68 -9.66 -8.42
N THR A 71 7.76 -10.15 -7.83
CA THR A 71 9.09 -9.52 -7.95
C THR A 71 9.61 -9.49 -9.40
N GLY A 72 9.39 -10.55 -10.16
CA GLY A 72 9.78 -10.62 -11.57
C GLY A 72 9.10 -9.53 -12.43
N PRO A 73 7.77 -9.49 -12.50
CA PRO A 73 7.02 -8.46 -13.23
C PRO A 73 7.37 -7.04 -12.78
N ILE A 74 7.50 -6.77 -11.47
CA ILE A 74 7.86 -5.44 -10.95
C ILE A 74 9.26 -5.03 -11.43
N ARG A 75 10.23 -5.94 -11.39
CA ARG A 75 11.60 -5.67 -11.88
C ARG A 75 11.64 -5.42 -13.39
N GLN A 76 10.78 -6.08 -14.16
CA GLN A 76 10.65 -5.82 -15.61
C GLN A 76 10.06 -4.44 -15.90
N LEU A 77 9.12 -3.98 -15.09
CA LEU A 77 8.55 -2.63 -15.18
C LEU A 77 9.60 -1.54 -14.91
N LYS A 78 10.60 -1.80 -14.06
CA LYS A 78 11.61 -0.83 -13.61
C LYS A 78 10.98 0.45 -13.07
N PRO A 79 10.10 0.35 -12.06
CA PRO A 79 9.35 1.51 -11.58
C PRO A 79 10.29 2.56 -10.98
N SER A 80 9.87 3.82 -11.06
CA SER A 80 10.51 4.92 -10.31
C SER A 80 10.16 4.87 -8.83
N HIS A 81 8.97 4.32 -8.51
CA HIS A 81 8.48 4.19 -7.13
C HIS A 81 7.84 2.81 -6.93
N LEU A 82 8.12 2.24 -5.76
CA LEU A 82 7.50 1.02 -5.26
C LEU A 82 6.66 1.36 -4.05
N LEU A 83 5.34 1.29 -4.19
CA LEU A 83 4.40 1.37 -3.08
C LEU A 83 4.11 -0.05 -2.59
N VAL A 84 4.30 -0.30 -1.30
CA VAL A 84 3.92 -1.57 -0.67
C VAL A 84 2.85 -1.29 0.35
N ILE A 85 1.72 -2.00 0.28
CA ILE A 85 0.61 -1.84 1.22
C ILE A 85 0.34 -3.17 1.90
N ASP A 86 0.23 -3.13 3.22
CA ASP A 86 -0.02 -4.31 4.04
C ASP A 86 -0.72 -3.94 5.36
N ALA A 87 -1.39 -4.90 5.97
CA ALA A 87 -1.84 -4.78 7.34
C ALA A 87 -0.65 -4.86 8.30
N ALA A 88 -0.53 -3.91 9.20
CA ALA A 88 0.59 -3.80 10.13
C ALA A 88 0.11 -3.47 11.54
N GLU A 89 0.71 -4.11 12.55
CA GLU A 89 0.45 -3.79 13.95
C GLU A 89 1.17 -2.48 14.33
N LEU A 90 0.40 -1.41 14.41
CA LEU A 90 0.88 -0.05 14.68
C LEU A 90 0.62 0.41 16.12
N GLY A 91 -0.09 -0.39 16.92
CA GLY A 91 -0.54 -0.02 18.26
C GLY A 91 -1.58 1.10 18.25
N LYS A 92 -2.39 1.20 17.20
CA LYS A 92 -3.40 2.25 16.98
C LYS A 92 -4.80 1.69 16.81
N GLU A 93 -5.77 2.59 16.66
CA GLU A 93 -7.15 2.21 16.35
C GLU A 93 -7.24 1.56 14.96
N PRO A 94 -8.14 0.57 14.79
CA PRO A 94 -8.36 -0.09 13.49
C PRO A 94 -8.66 0.92 12.37
N GLY A 95 -7.97 0.77 11.25
CA GLY A 95 -8.05 1.70 10.12
C GLY A 95 -7.08 2.89 10.19
N ALA A 96 -6.29 3.02 11.26
CA ALA A 96 -5.18 3.97 11.27
C ALA A 96 -4.15 3.62 10.21
N VAL A 97 -3.60 4.63 9.53
CA VAL A 97 -2.66 4.46 8.41
C VAL A 97 -1.36 5.18 8.73
N GLU A 98 -0.24 4.52 8.49
CA GLU A 98 1.10 5.09 8.61
C GLU A 98 1.96 4.79 7.38
N ILE A 99 2.82 5.76 7.03
CA ILE A 99 3.95 5.49 6.14
C ILE A 99 5.12 5.03 7.00
N LEU A 100 5.59 3.83 6.70
CA LEU A 100 6.66 3.16 7.43
C LEU A 100 7.99 3.38 6.71
N ASP A 101 9.03 3.66 7.48
CA ASP A 101 10.38 3.74 6.95
C ASP A 101 10.91 2.33 6.65
N HIS A 102 11.31 2.09 5.42
CA HIS A 102 11.90 0.82 4.99
C HIS A 102 13.08 0.38 5.88
N ALA A 103 13.90 1.32 6.35
CA ALA A 103 15.02 1.01 7.23
C ALA A 103 14.58 0.48 8.61
N HIS A 104 13.34 0.71 9.02
CA HIS A 104 12.80 0.33 10.33
C HIS A 104 11.73 -0.77 10.26
N LEU A 105 11.52 -1.40 9.11
CA LEU A 105 10.51 -2.46 8.94
C LEU A 105 10.76 -3.68 9.83
N ALA A 106 12.00 -3.93 10.24
CA ALA A 106 12.33 -5.06 11.12
C ALA A 106 11.66 -5.00 12.50
N GLY A 107 11.20 -3.82 12.93
CA GLY A 107 10.46 -3.62 14.18
C GLY A 107 8.93 -3.66 14.04
N VAL A 108 8.42 -3.76 12.82
CA VAL A 108 6.98 -3.78 12.53
C VAL A 108 6.53 -5.21 12.28
N SER A 109 5.49 -5.65 12.97
CA SER A 109 4.88 -6.96 12.75
C SER A 109 3.90 -6.88 11.59
N PHE A 110 4.28 -7.45 10.45
CA PHE A 110 3.41 -7.73 9.31
C PHE A 110 2.78 -9.10 9.44
N CYS A 111 1.53 -9.22 9.02
CA CYS A 111 0.69 -10.28 9.57
C CYS A 111 0.91 -11.69 8.99
N THR A 112 1.50 -11.92 7.79
CA THR A 112 1.31 -13.23 7.15
C THR A 112 2.30 -13.71 6.10
N HIS A 113 3.56 -13.28 6.05
CA HIS A 113 4.43 -13.77 4.95
C HIS A 113 5.52 -14.72 5.42
N ALA A 114 5.83 -15.71 4.57
CA ALA A 114 6.95 -16.63 4.79
C ALA A 114 8.32 -15.92 4.73
N LEU A 115 8.42 -14.88 3.88
CA LEU A 115 9.61 -14.03 3.77
C LEU A 115 9.35 -12.66 4.37
N PRO A 116 10.32 -12.07 5.09
CA PRO A 116 10.21 -10.69 5.56
C PRO A 116 10.02 -9.73 4.37
N LEU A 117 9.10 -8.79 4.51
CA LEU A 117 8.79 -7.81 3.47
C LEU A 117 10.01 -6.99 3.04
N SER A 118 10.92 -6.70 3.98
CA SER A 118 12.20 -6.05 3.71
C SER A 118 13.04 -6.79 2.67
N VAL A 119 13.10 -8.12 2.76
CA VAL A 119 13.86 -8.96 1.81
C VAL A 119 13.27 -8.86 0.40
N ILE A 120 11.95 -8.83 0.28
CA ILE A 120 11.25 -8.71 -1.01
C ILE A 120 11.53 -7.32 -1.62
N ILE A 121 11.44 -6.27 -0.80
CA ILE A 121 11.73 -4.90 -1.21
C ILE A 121 13.19 -4.77 -1.67
N ASP A 122 14.14 -5.28 -0.89
CA ASP A 122 15.57 -5.24 -1.22
C ASP A 122 15.86 -5.96 -2.54
N TYR A 123 15.21 -7.11 -2.76
CA TYR A 123 15.35 -7.86 -4.00
C TYR A 123 14.82 -7.10 -5.24
N ILE A 124 13.72 -6.38 -5.09
CA ILE A 124 13.16 -5.54 -6.17
C ILE A 124 14.08 -4.34 -6.43
N THR A 125 14.45 -3.61 -5.40
CA THR A 125 15.23 -2.36 -5.51
C THR A 125 16.64 -2.58 -5.99
N ALA A 126 17.25 -3.72 -5.68
CA ALA A 126 18.56 -4.10 -6.22
C ALA A 126 18.59 -4.16 -7.76
N ALA A 127 17.44 -4.44 -8.40
CA ALA A 127 17.31 -4.47 -9.85
C ALA A 127 16.73 -3.16 -10.45
N CYS A 128 16.29 -2.26 -9.60
CA CYS A 128 15.67 -0.98 -9.99
C CYS A 128 16.43 0.18 -9.31
N PRO A 129 17.65 0.52 -9.75
CA PRO A 129 18.44 1.60 -9.16
C PRO A 129 17.67 2.93 -9.21
N GLY A 130 17.61 3.63 -8.09
CA GLY A 130 16.89 4.91 -7.96
C GLY A 130 15.38 4.75 -7.71
N CYS A 131 14.85 3.53 -7.60
CA CYS A 131 13.48 3.29 -7.20
C CYS A 131 13.25 3.76 -5.76
N GLU A 132 12.33 4.68 -5.56
CA GLU A 132 11.93 5.13 -4.23
C GLU A 132 10.88 4.19 -3.64
N VAL A 133 11.06 3.79 -2.36
CA VAL A 133 10.16 2.86 -1.68
C VAL A 133 9.29 3.60 -0.69
N VAL A 134 7.98 3.36 -0.76
CA VAL A 134 6.99 3.83 0.21
C VAL A 134 6.20 2.65 0.74
N VAL A 135 6.27 2.39 2.04
CA VAL A 135 5.53 1.33 2.69
C VAL A 135 4.38 1.95 3.48
N ILE A 136 3.17 1.49 3.22
CA ILE A 136 1.94 1.93 3.88
C ILE A 136 1.42 0.79 4.74
N GLY A 137 1.45 0.98 6.06
CA GLY A 137 0.84 0.08 7.03
C GLY A 137 -0.55 0.53 7.42
N VAL A 138 -1.49 -0.41 7.49
CA VAL A 138 -2.86 -0.17 7.97
C VAL A 138 -3.10 -1.00 9.21
N GLN A 139 -3.49 -0.36 10.32
CA GLN A 139 -3.81 -1.04 11.57
C GLN A 139 -5.03 -1.94 11.40
N PRO A 140 -4.91 -3.27 11.57
CA PRO A 140 -6.06 -4.18 11.56
C PRO A 140 -6.85 -4.12 12.87
N GLY A 141 -8.15 -4.39 12.79
CA GLY A 141 -9.01 -4.62 13.96
C GLY A 141 -9.19 -6.11 14.25
N THR A 142 -9.28 -6.95 13.21
CA THR A 142 -9.38 -8.40 13.34
C THR A 142 -8.64 -9.13 12.23
N LEU A 143 -7.97 -10.21 12.60
CA LEU A 143 -7.28 -11.13 11.68
C LEU A 143 -7.95 -12.53 11.71
N GLU A 144 -9.19 -12.61 12.22
CA GLU A 144 -9.92 -13.87 12.28
C GLU A 144 -10.24 -14.39 10.88
N PHE A 145 -10.12 -15.70 10.73
CA PHE A 145 -10.41 -16.38 9.48
C PHE A 145 -11.91 -16.26 9.10
N GLY A 146 -12.18 -15.98 7.84
CA GLY A 146 -13.55 -15.89 7.30
C GLY A 146 -14.29 -14.60 7.67
N ARG A 147 -13.61 -13.62 8.30
CA ARG A 147 -14.19 -12.29 8.57
C ARG A 147 -14.03 -11.36 7.38
N ALA A 148 -15.00 -10.48 7.20
CA ALA A 148 -14.87 -9.33 6.31
C ALA A 148 -14.01 -8.24 6.96
N LEU A 149 -13.62 -7.24 6.17
CA LEU A 149 -12.99 -6.02 6.69
C LEU A 149 -13.87 -5.35 7.73
N THR A 150 -13.25 -4.87 8.80
CA THR A 150 -13.94 -3.99 9.76
C THR A 150 -14.26 -2.64 9.11
N ALA A 151 -15.28 -1.95 9.62
CA ALA A 151 -15.75 -0.68 9.04
C ALA A 151 -14.63 0.38 8.96
N GLY A 152 -13.78 0.47 9.99
CA GLY A 152 -12.65 1.41 10.01
C GLY A 152 -11.61 1.09 8.94
N VAL A 153 -11.32 -0.18 8.74
CA VAL A 153 -10.33 -0.62 7.73
C VAL A 153 -10.91 -0.51 6.31
N GLU A 154 -12.19 -0.80 6.10
CA GLU A 154 -12.86 -0.56 4.80
C GLU A 154 -12.85 0.93 4.43
N ALA A 155 -13.14 1.83 5.39
CA ALA A 155 -13.05 3.27 5.17
C ALA A 155 -11.63 3.71 4.80
N ALA A 156 -10.62 3.21 5.52
CA ALA A 156 -9.20 3.46 5.22
C ALA A 156 -8.83 2.97 3.81
N ALA A 157 -9.32 1.81 3.38
CA ALA A 157 -9.07 1.29 2.04
C ALA A 157 -9.62 2.22 0.95
N GLN A 158 -10.84 2.73 1.14
CA GLN A 158 -11.47 3.68 0.20
C GLN A 158 -10.71 5.02 0.15
N ASP A 159 -10.31 5.54 1.30
CA ASP A 159 -9.56 6.79 1.40
C ASP A 159 -8.17 6.67 0.75
N ILE A 160 -7.45 5.57 0.98
CA ILE A 160 -6.14 5.31 0.36
C ILE A 160 -6.28 5.19 -1.15
N ALA A 161 -7.25 4.42 -1.67
CA ALA A 161 -7.46 4.28 -3.11
C ALA A 161 -7.75 5.62 -3.78
N SER A 162 -8.64 6.44 -3.19
CA SER A 162 -8.97 7.78 -3.68
C SER A 162 -7.76 8.70 -3.65
N LEU A 163 -6.97 8.63 -2.59
CA LEU A 163 -5.77 9.43 -2.42
C LEU A 163 -4.70 9.07 -3.47
N LEU A 164 -4.48 7.80 -3.74
CA LEU A 164 -3.54 7.35 -4.77
C LEU A 164 -3.95 7.82 -6.16
N CYS A 165 -5.25 7.73 -6.50
CA CYS A 165 -5.76 8.25 -7.77
C CYS A 165 -5.54 9.77 -7.93
N SER A 166 -5.59 10.54 -6.85
CA SER A 166 -5.38 12.00 -6.90
C SER A 166 -3.92 12.43 -6.81
N THR A 167 -3.04 11.57 -6.31
CA THR A 167 -1.64 11.89 -6.01
C THR A 167 -0.68 11.38 -7.10
N VAL A 168 -0.92 10.17 -7.63
CA VAL A 168 -0.16 9.64 -8.75
C VAL A 168 -0.68 10.29 -10.03
N VAL A 169 0.02 11.31 -10.49
CA VAL A 169 -0.33 12.00 -11.74
C VAL A 169 0.56 11.45 -12.84
N ALA A 170 -0.05 11.03 -13.96
CA ALA A 170 0.72 10.61 -15.12
C ALA A 170 1.65 11.75 -15.54
N ALA A 171 2.94 11.45 -15.71
CA ALA A 171 3.89 12.39 -16.28
C ALA A 171 3.41 12.72 -17.70
N GLY A 172 3.10 14.01 -17.94
CA GLY A 172 2.64 14.51 -19.24
C GLY A 172 3.73 14.47 -20.31
#